data_a51af493da3cef3e34d5de2e104f7734
#
_entry.id   a51af493da3cef3e34d5de2e104f7734
#
_cell.length_a   1.000
_cell.length_b   1.000
_cell.length_c   1.000
_cell.angle_alpha   90.00
_cell.angle_beta   90.00
_cell.angle_gamma   90.00
#
_symmetry.space_group_name_H-M   'P 1'
#
loop_
_entity.id
_entity.type
_entity.pdbx_description
1 polymer ?
#
loop_
_entity_poly.entity_id
_entity_poly.type
_entity_poly.pdbx_seq_one_letter_code
_entity_poly.pdbx_strand_id
1 'polypeptide(L)'
;DMKITFEEAKETVLKALAPMGEDYLAILKEGFENRWIDVYQNEGKRSGAYSAGARVHPFVLMNYTGTLDSQFTLAHEMGHAIHSYLSNRTQNPIDADYVIFVAEVASTCNEALLMEHLLAKTTDKKERAYLINHFLEQFKGTLYRQTMFAEFELNIGRMAKEGQTLTAEVLSAEYRRLNEMYFGPDMVIDEEIALEWARIPHFYYNCLLYTSDAADDLTR
;
A
#
# COMPACT_ATOMS: atom_id res chain seq x y z
N ASP A 1 -13.05 14.97 9.47
CA ASP A 1 -12.83 13.58 9.03
C ASP A 1 -14.09 13.12 8.32
N MET A 2 -13.96 12.73 7.05
CA MET A 2 -15.04 12.09 6.30
C MET A 2 -15.25 10.70 6.89
N LYS A 3 -16.53 10.38 7.22
CA LYS A 3 -16.90 9.01 7.58
C LYS A 3 -17.51 8.35 6.35
N ILE A 4 -16.90 7.30 5.86
CA ILE A 4 -17.31 6.57 4.66
C ILE A 4 -17.59 5.14 5.08
N THR A 5 -18.82 4.70 4.98
CA THR A 5 -19.19 3.31 5.25
C THR A 5 -18.57 2.38 4.20
N PHE A 6 -18.42 1.11 4.52
CA PHE A 6 -17.89 0.14 3.55
C PHE A 6 -18.79 0.01 2.32
N GLU A 7 -20.11 0.09 2.48
CA GLU A 7 -21.05 0.07 1.37
C GLU A 7 -20.91 1.28 0.45
N GLU A 8 -20.76 2.49 1.00
CA GLU A 8 -20.48 3.71 0.22
C GLU A 8 -19.13 3.62 -0.51
N ALA A 9 -18.12 3.03 0.14
CA ALA A 9 -16.82 2.81 -0.48
C ALA A 9 -16.93 1.86 -1.69
N LYS A 10 -17.63 0.72 -1.57
CA LYS A 10 -17.86 -0.21 -2.67
C LYS A 10 -18.55 0.47 -3.86
N GLU A 11 -19.62 1.23 -3.59
CA GLU A 11 -20.34 1.96 -4.64
C GLU A 11 -19.45 2.99 -5.35
N THR A 12 -18.63 3.70 -4.58
CA THR A 12 -17.74 4.72 -5.12
C THR A 12 -16.64 4.08 -5.96
N VAL A 13 -16.02 3.01 -5.48
CA VAL A 13 -14.99 2.26 -6.20
C VAL A 13 -15.54 1.68 -7.50
N LEU A 14 -16.74 1.08 -7.48
CA LEU A 14 -17.41 0.60 -8.70
C LEU A 14 -17.61 1.69 -9.74
N LYS A 15 -18.04 2.90 -9.31
CA LYS A 15 -18.24 4.04 -10.20
C LYS A 15 -16.91 4.58 -10.73
N ALA A 16 -15.90 4.64 -9.88
CA ALA A 16 -14.57 5.14 -10.22
C ALA A 16 -13.85 4.23 -11.23
N LEU A 17 -14.01 2.92 -11.09
CA LEU A 17 -13.36 1.94 -11.96
C LEU A 17 -14.16 1.61 -13.23
N ALA A 18 -15.27 2.31 -13.51
CA ALA A 18 -16.04 2.12 -14.72
C ALA A 18 -15.21 2.20 -16.04
N PRO A 19 -14.18 3.05 -16.14
CA PRO A 19 -13.32 3.08 -17.33
C PRO A 19 -12.57 1.77 -17.63
N MET A 20 -12.44 0.85 -16.65
CA MET A 20 -11.80 -0.46 -16.81
C MET A 20 -12.65 -1.44 -17.63
N GLY A 21 -13.92 -1.14 -17.88
CA GLY A 21 -14.82 -1.95 -18.67
C GLY A 21 -15.66 -2.95 -17.87
N GLU A 22 -16.68 -3.50 -18.54
CA GLU A 22 -17.69 -4.34 -17.89
C GLU A 22 -17.14 -5.65 -17.32
N ASP A 23 -16.18 -6.28 -18.00
CA ASP A 23 -15.56 -7.52 -17.54
C ASP A 23 -14.80 -7.32 -16.23
N TYR A 24 -14.07 -6.21 -16.12
CA TYR A 24 -13.37 -5.85 -14.88
C TYR A 24 -14.36 -5.60 -13.74
N LEU A 25 -15.42 -4.83 -14.02
CA LEU A 25 -16.46 -4.53 -13.03
C LEU A 25 -17.24 -5.77 -12.59
N ALA A 26 -17.41 -6.75 -13.47
CA ALA A 26 -18.06 -8.02 -13.11
C ALA A 26 -17.24 -8.79 -12.07
N ILE A 27 -15.90 -8.86 -12.25
CA ILE A 27 -15.00 -9.50 -11.29
C ILE A 27 -14.97 -8.71 -9.96
N LEU A 28 -14.94 -7.38 -10.04
CA LEU A 28 -14.97 -6.52 -8.85
C LEU A 28 -16.23 -6.73 -8.02
N LYS A 29 -17.41 -6.81 -8.66
CA LYS A 29 -18.70 -7.12 -8.02
C LYS A 29 -18.68 -8.50 -7.39
N GLU A 30 -18.19 -9.51 -8.12
CA GLU A 30 -18.03 -10.86 -7.59
C GLU A 30 -17.22 -10.85 -6.29
N GLY A 31 -16.10 -10.12 -6.27
CA GLY A 31 -15.27 -9.99 -5.06
C GLY A 31 -15.99 -9.35 -3.88
N PHE A 32 -16.84 -8.36 -4.14
CA PHE A 32 -17.64 -7.70 -3.10
C PHE A 32 -18.79 -8.57 -2.57
N GLU A 33 -19.38 -9.41 -3.39
CA GLU A 33 -20.55 -10.22 -3.06
C GLU A 33 -20.19 -11.61 -2.50
N ASN A 34 -19.07 -12.18 -2.95
CA ASN A 34 -18.70 -13.58 -2.70
C ASN A 34 -17.64 -13.77 -1.61
N ARG A 35 -17.56 -12.84 -0.65
CA ARG A 35 -16.73 -12.96 0.55
C ARG A 35 -15.22 -13.07 0.29
N TRP A 36 -14.72 -12.38 -0.73
CA TRP A 36 -13.27 -12.34 -0.94
C TRP A 36 -12.57 -11.48 0.12
N ILE A 37 -13.32 -10.60 0.80
CA ILE A 37 -12.78 -9.55 1.68
C ILE A 37 -13.15 -9.83 3.14
N ASP A 38 -12.15 -9.97 4.00
CA ASP A 38 -12.29 -9.87 5.45
C ASP A 38 -12.11 -8.40 5.86
N VAL A 39 -13.22 -7.72 6.14
CA VAL A 39 -13.34 -6.25 6.10
C VAL A 39 -12.85 -5.58 7.37
N TYR A 40 -13.37 -6.02 8.54
CA TYR A 40 -13.24 -5.25 9.76
C TYR A 40 -12.15 -5.77 10.69
N GLN A 41 -11.62 -4.86 11.50
CA GLN A 41 -10.69 -5.20 12.57
C GLN A 41 -11.37 -6.11 13.60
N ASN A 42 -10.63 -7.10 14.08
CA ASN A 42 -11.03 -7.94 15.21
C ASN A 42 -9.81 -8.38 16.02
N GLU A 43 -10.06 -8.99 17.19
CA GLU A 43 -9.00 -9.48 18.08
C GLU A 43 -8.14 -10.56 17.39
N GLY A 44 -6.84 -10.42 17.47
CA GLY A 44 -5.87 -11.35 16.89
C GLY A 44 -5.61 -11.16 15.38
N LYS A 45 -6.33 -10.28 14.70
CA LYS A 45 -6.10 -9.95 13.30
C LYS A 45 -4.88 -9.04 13.15
N ARG A 46 -4.03 -9.32 12.16
CA ARG A 46 -2.90 -8.45 11.82
C ARG A 46 -3.40 -7.08 11.37
N SER A 47 -2.64 -6.03 11.67
CA SER A 47 -2.84 -4.69 11.13
C SER A 47 -2.47 -4.62 9.65
N GLY A 48 -2.86 -3.54 8.98
CA GLY A 48 -2.61 -3.34 7.55
C GLY A 48 -3.69 -3.98 6.67
N ALA A 49 -3.38 -4.10 5.39
CA ALA A 49 -4.19 -4.79 4.39
C ALA A 49 -3.28 -5.60 3.48
N TYR A 50 -3.80 -6.65 2.86
CA TYR A 50 -3.11 -7.38 1.81
C TYR A 50 -4.08 -8.18 0.96
N SER A 51 -3.67 -8.47 -0.26
CA SER A 51 -4.35 -9.40 -1.15
C SER A 51 -3.49 -10.64 -1.39
N ALA A 52 -4.07 -11.81 -1.19
CA ALA A 52 -3.45 -13.09 -1.47
C ALA A 52 -4.14 -13.77 -2.66
N GLY A 53 -3.41 -13.95 -3.76
CA GLY A 53 -3.89 -14.66 -4.94
C GLY A 53 -4.04 -16.15 -4.67
N ALA A 54 -5.16 -16.72 -5.10
CA ALA A 54 -5.38 -18.15 -5.08
C ALA A 54 -6.23 -18.57 -6.29
N ARG A 55 -6.11 -19.84 -6.71
CA ARG A 55 -6.82 -20.32 -7.91
C ARG A 55 -8.34 -20.40 -7.74
N VAL A 56 -8.82 -20.61 -6.53
CA VAL A 56 -10.27 -20.61 -6.23
C VAL A 56 -10.86 -19.22 -6.40
N HIS A 57 -10.30 -18.25 -5.70
CA HIS A 57 -10.49 -16.81 -5.79
C HIS A 57 -9.45 -16.12 -4.90
N PRO A 58 -9.14 -14.85 -5.11
CA PRO A 58 -8.29 -14.08 -4.19
C PRO A 58 -8.91 -13.96 -2.81
N PHE A 59 -8.06 -13.74 -1.80
CA PHE A 59 -8.45 -13.40 -0.44
C PHE A 59 -7.87 -12.06 -0.08
N VAL A 60 -8.71 -11.15 0.36
CA VAL A 60 -8.31 -9.79 0.75
C VAL A 60 -8.53 -9.61 2.24
N LEU A 61 -7.47 -9.24 2.97
CA LEU A 61 -7.57 -8.84 4.37
C LEU A 61 -7.55 -7.32 4.44
N MET A 62 -8.50 -6.75 5.16
CA MET A 62 -8.57 -5.31 5.44
C MET A 62 -8.79 -5.06 6.93
N ASN A 63 -8.51 -3.85 7.36
CA ASN A 63 -8.89 -3.30 8.66
C ASN A 63 -9.65 -1.99 8.41
N TYR A 64 -10.83 -2.08 7.82
CA TYR A 64 -11.60 -0.94 7.36
C TYR A 64 -12.08 -0.07 8.54
N THR A 65 -11.70 1.20 8.55
CA THR A 65 -11.98 2.16 9.63
C THR A 65 -12.94 3.28 9.25
N GLY A 66 -13.44 3.27 8.01
CA GLY A 66 -14.40 4.28 7.53
C GLY A 66 -13.76 5.62 7.16
N THR A 67 -12.48 5.64 6.83
CA THR A 67 -11.72 6.81 6.40
C THR A 67 -11.55 6.85 4.88
N LEU A 68 -11.13 7.99 4.34
CA LEU A 68 -10.72 8.10 2.94
C LEU A 68 -9.58 7.12 2.60
N ASP A 69 -8.62 6.99 3.51
CA ASP A 69 -7.51 6.04 3.39
C ASP A 69 -8.01 4.59 3.25
N SER A 70 -8.95 4.17 4.09
CA SER A 70 -9.58 2.84 3.98
C SER A 70 -10.30 2.62 2.65
N GLN A 71 -10.84 3.67 2.04
CA GLN A 71 -11.48 3.58 0.73
C GLN A 71 -10.45 3.41 -0.39
N PHE A 72 -9.33 4.12 -0.32
CA PHE A 72 -8.20 3.93 -1.26
C PHE A 72 -7.59 2.55 -1.11
N THR A 73 -7.44 2.06 0.13
CA THR A 73 -7.00 0.69 0.42
C THR A 73 -7.91 -0.33 -0.26
N LEU A 74 -9.21 -0.16 -0.17
CA LEU A 74 -10.15 -1.07 -0.83
C LEU A 74 -9.92 -1.12 -2.34
N ALA A 75 -9.73 0.04 -2.98
CA ALA A 75 -9.46 0.11 -4.42
C ALA A 75 -8.12 -0.56 -4.77
N HIS A 76 -7.09 -0.33 -3.96
CA HIS A 76 -5.75 -0.87 -4.09
C HIS A 76 -5.76 -2.41 -4.00
N GLU A 77 -6.25 -2.97 -2.90
CA GLU A 77 -6.29 -4.41 -2.67
C GLU A 77 -7.15 -5.15 -3.70
N MET A 78 -8.24 -4.53 -4.15
CA MET A 78 -9.03 -5.09 -5.24
C MET A 78 -8.30 -5.05 -6.59
N GLY A 79 -7.37 -4.11 -6.78
CA GLY A 79 -6.46 -4.10 -7.93
C GLY A 79 -5.58 -5.35 -7.95
N HIS A 80 -4.92 -5.65 -6.84
CA HIS A 80 -4.15 -6.89 -6.67
C HIS A 80 -5.01 -8.14 -6.83
N ALA A 81 -6.18 -8.15 -6.19
CA ALA A 81 -7.09 -9.29 -6.25
C ALA A 81 -7.50 -9.63 -7.69
N ILE A 82 -7.93 -8.62 -8.46
CA ILE A 82 -8.34 -8.83 -9.85
C ILE A 82 -7.15 -9.21 -10.73
N HIS A 83 -5.98 -8.61 -10.52
CA HIS A 83 -4.75 -9.00 -11.22
C HIS A 83 -4.42 -10.49 -11.00
N SER A 84 -4.39 -10.93 -9.74
CA SER A 84 -4.16 -12.34 -9.39
C SER A 84 -5.24 -13.27 -9.96
N TYR A 85 -6.50 -12.84 -9.92
CA TYR A 85 -7.63 -13.60 -10.48
C TYR A 85 -7.46 -13.82 -11.99
N LEU A 86 -7.14 -12.77 -12.72
CA LEU A 86 -6.92 -12.84 -14.18
C LEU A 86 -5.69 -13.66 -14.53
N SER A 87 -4.57 -13.46 -13.81
CA SER A 87 -3.35 -14.23 -14.01
C SER A 87 -3.59 -15.72 -13.78
N ASN A 88 -4.22 -16.10 -12.69
CA ASN A 88 -4.53 -17.50 -12.37
C ASN A 88 -5.49 -18.17 -13.37
N ARG A 89 -6.29 -17.41 -14.09
CA ARG A 89 -7.22 -17.93 -15.09
C ARG A 89 -6.64 -18.02 -16.50
N THR A 90 -5.65 -17.18 -16.79
CA THR A 90 -5.07 -17.08 -18.14
C THR A 90 -3.72 -17.74 -18.27
N GLN A 91 -3.00 -17.92 -17.17
CA GLN A 91 -1.67 -18.52 -17.14
C GLN A 91 -1.69 -19.94 -16.59
N ASN A 92 -0.65 -20.72 -16.96
CA ASN A 92 -0.39 -21.99 -16.32
C ASN A 92 -0.03 -21.79 -14.83
N PRO A 93 -0.26 -22.78 -13.94
CA PRO A 93 0.06 -22.63 -12.52
C PRO A 93 1.50 -22.23 -12.20
N ILE A 94 2.45 -22.66 -13.04
CA ILE A 94 3.88 -22.36 -12.87
C ILE A 94 4.20 -20.91 -13.26
N ASP A 95 3.42 -20.33 -14.18
CA ASP A 95 3.65 -19.00 -14.76
C ASP A 95 2.66 -17.95 -14.23
N ALA A 96 1.78 -18.33 -13.30
CA ALA A 96 0.72 -17.43 -12.80
C ALA A 96 1.23 -16.37 -11.82
N ASP A 97 2.35 -16.63 -11.14
CA ASP A 97 2.97 -15.65 -10.27
C ASP A 97 3.64 -14.54 -11.11
N TYR A 98 3.59 -13.33 -10.59
CA TYR A 98 4.16 -12.14 -11.23
C TYR A 98 5.08 -11.40 -10.25
N VAL A 99 6.02 -10.64 -10.82
CA VAL A 99 6.98 -9.86 -10.02
C VAL A 99 6.28 -8.67 -9.36
N ILE A 100 6.74 -8.30 -8.18
CA ILE A 100 6.16 -7.23 -7.35
C ILE A 100 6.04 -5.89 -8.10
N PHE A 101 7.02 -5.55 -8.96
CA PHE A 101 6.97 -4.34 -9.77
C PHE A 101 5.70 -4.23 -10.62
N VAL A 102 5.22 -5.36 -11.17
CA VAL A 102 4.00 -5.40 -11.99
C VAL A 102 2.74 -5.43 -11.11
N ALA A 103 2.84 -6.00 -9.90
CA ALA A 103 1.73 -6.04 -8.95
C ALA A 103 1.19 -4.65 -8.65
N GLU A 104 2.08 -3.72 -8.33
CA GLU A 104 1.71 -2.34 -7.95
C GLU A 104 1.17 -1.51 -9.11
N VAL A 105 1.40 -1.89 -10.36
CA VAL A 105 0.77 -1.23 -11.51
C VAL A 105 -0.75 -1.42 -11.47
N ALA A 106 -1.23 -2.60 -11.10
CA ALA A 106 -2.66 -2.89 -11.02
C ALA A 106 -3.33 -2.13 -9.86
N SER A 107 -2.72 -2.16 -8.68
CA SER A 107 -3.25 -1.51 -7.48
C SER A 107 -3.27 0.02 -7.60
N THR A 108 -2.15 0.62 -7.99
CA THR A 108 -2.02 2.07 -8.13
C THR A 108 -2.85 2.65 -9.28
N CYS A 109 -3.10 1.87 -10.34
CA CYS A 109 -4.03 2.27 -11.40
C CYS A 109 -5.46 2.45 -10.85
N ASN A 110 -5.92 1.53 -10.01
CA ASN A 110 -7.21 1.66 -9.35
C ASN A 110 -7.28 2.90 -8.46
N GLU A 111 -6.23 3.17 -7.69
CA GLU A 111 -6.17 4.37 -6.85
C GLU A 111 -6.19 5.66 -7.69
N ALA A 112 -5.46 5.69 -8.80
CA ALA A 112 -5.44 6.85 -9.70
C ALA A 112 -6.82 7.14 -10.29
N LEU A 113 -7.56 6.10 -10.73
CA LEU A 113 -8.93 6.24 -11.22
C LEU A 113 -9.90 6.69 -10.13
N LEU A 114 -9.73 6.16 -8.89
CA LEU A 114 -10.53 6.61 -7.74
C LEU A 114 -10.25 8.08 -7.41
N MET A 115 -9.01 8.50 -7.41
CA MET A 115 -8.62 9.89 -7.17
C MET A 115 -9.21 10.83 -8.22
N GLU A 116 -9.09 10.49 -9.49
CA GLU A 116 -9.66 11.28 -10.59
C GLU A 116 -11.18 11.40 -10.44
N HIS A 117 -11.86 10.30 -10.15
CA HIS A 117 -13.31 10.28 -9.93
C HIS A 117 -13.74 11.17 -8.76
N LEU A 118 -13.04 11.10 -7.62
CA LEU A 118 -13.33 11.93 -6.46
C LEU A 118 -13.08 13.42 -6.74
N LEU A 119 -11.96 13.76 -7.37
CA LEU A 119 -11.64 15.14 -7.73
C LEU A 119 -12.63 15.73 -8.74
N ALA A 120 -13.14 14.93 -9.68
CA ALA A 120 -14.15 15.37 -10.65
C ALA A 120 -15.50 15.70 -9.99
N LYS A 121 -15.84 15.01 -8.91
CA LYS A 121 -17.11 15.21 -8.18
C LYS A 121 -17.05 16.28 -7.11
N THR A 122 -15.88 16.51 -6.52
CA THR A 122 -15.72 17.39 -5.38
C THR A 122 -15.55 18.84 -5.85
N THR A 123 -16.46 19.70 -5.49
CA THR A 123 -16.44 21.14 -5.82
C THR A 123 -15.97 22.02 -4.66
N ASP A 124 -16.11 21.53 -3.42
CA ASP A 124 -15.65 22.25 -2.24
C ASP A 124 -14.12 22.33 -2.20
N LYS A 125 -13.61 23.53 -1.94
CA LYS A 125 -12.15 23.80 -1.97
C LYS A 125 -11.39 23.06 -0.86
N LYS A 126 -11.99 22.89 0.32
CA LYS A 126 -11.32 22.21 1.45
C LYS A 126 -11.25 20.71 1.21
N GLU A 127 -12.34 20.14 0.71
CA GLU A 127 -12.36 18.72 0.34
C GLU A 127 -11.39 18.44 -0.80
N ARG A 128 -11.34 19.30 -1.83
CA ARG A 128 -10.34 19.16 -2.90
C ARG A 128 -8.91 19.25 -2.39
N ALA A 129 -8.63 20.20 -1.49
CA ALA A 129 -7.30 20.33 -0.88
C ALA A 129 -6.94 19.08 -0.07
N TYR A 130 -7.90 18.50 0.63
CA TYR A 130 -7.69 17.24 1.38
C TYR A 130 -7.38 16.08 0.44
N LEU A 131 -8.13 15.91 -0.66
CA LEU A 131 -7.86 14.88 -1.67
C LEU A 131 -6.48 15.05 -2.32
N ILE A 132 -6.12 16.28 -2.68
CA ILE A 132 -4.80 16.58 -3.26
C ILE A 132 -3.69 16.29 -2.27
N ASN A 133 -3.87 16.67 -1.02
CA ASN A 133 -2.89 16.35 0.03
C ASN A 133 -2.73 14.83 0.21
N HIS A 134 -3.83 14.07 0.24
CA HIS A 134 -3.79 12.61 0.29
C HIS A 134 -2.99 12.04 -0.91
N PHE A 135 -3.22 12.56 -2.12
CA PHE A 135 -2.47 12.15 -3.31
C PHE A 135 -0.96 12.46 -3.20
N LEU A 136 -0.59 13.61 -2.65
CA LEU A 136 0.82 13.96 -2.42
C LEU A 136 1.47 13.08 -1.34
N GLU A 137 0.72 12.74 -0.29
CA GLU A 137 1.20 11.80 0.75
C GLU A 137 1.44 10.39 0.19
N GLN A 138 0.65 9.95 -0.79
CA GLN A 138 0.91 8.68 -1.49
C GLN A 138 2.27 8.71 -2.21
N PHE A 139 2.60 9.80 -2.92
CA PHE A 139 3.93 9.96 -3.54
C PHE A 139 5.05 9.94 -2.52
N LYS A 140 4.87 10.62 -1.40
CA LYS A 140 5.84 10.60 -0.30
C LYS A 140 6.02 9.18 0.24
N GLY A 141 4.94 8.46 0.50
CA GLY A 141 4.95 7.10 1.04
C GLY A 141 5.55 6.07 0.08
N THR A 142 5.23 6.17 -1.21
CA THR A 142 5.62 5.16 -2.20
C THR A 142 6.97 5.45 -2.86
N LEU A 143 7.29 6.68 -3.20
CA LEU A 143 8.57 7.01 -3.84
C LEU A 143 9.66 7.33 -2.81
N TYR A 144 9.49 8.40 -2.04
CA TYR A 144 10.53 8.89 -1.15
C TYR A 144 10.83 7.89 -0.03
N ARG A 145 9.80 7.44 0.67
CA ARG A 145 9.96 6.52 1.81
C ARG A 145 10.49 5.17 1.38
N GLN A 146 10.00 4.60 0.28
CA GLN A 146 10.49 3.30 -0.19
C GLN A 146 11.93 3.37 -0.68
N THR A 147 12.31 4.47 -1.35
CA THR A 147 13.71 4.71 -1.73
C THR A 147 14.60 4.84 -0.49
N MET A 148 14.14 5.55 0.54
CA MET A 148 14.85 5.65 1.81
C MET A 148 15.04 4.29 2.48
N PHE A 149 14.02 3.43 2.48
CA PHE A 149 14.11 2.06 3.01
C PHE A 149 15.12 1.21 2.23
N ALA A 150 15.09 1.31 0.90
CA ALA A 150 16.06 0.61 0.04
C ALA A 150 17.50 1.08 0.30
N GLU A 151 17.72 2.38 0.50
CA GLU A 151 19.02 2.92 0.84
C GLU A 151 19.48 2.50 2.24
N PHE A 152 18.57 2.49 3.21
CA PHE A 152 18.86 1.98 4.55
C PHE A 152 19.34 0.52 4.49
N GLU A 153 18.59 -0.35 3.81
CA GLU A 153 18.93 -1.77 3.66
C GLU A 153 20.28 -1.95 2.96
N LEU A 154 20.54 -1.19 1.90
CA LEU A 154 21.84 -1.20 1.20
C LEU A 154 22.98 -0.80 2.13
N ASN A 155 22.79 0.25 2.92
CA ASN A 155 23.84 0.78 3.79
C ASN A 155 24.15 -0.16 4.95
N ILE A 156 23.14 -0.73 5.59
CA ILE A 156 23.38 -1.73 6.65
C ILE A 156 24.03 -3.01 6.10
N GLY A 157 23.67 -3.42 4.86
CA GLY A 157 24.33 -4.52 4.18
C GLY A 157 25.82 -4.23 3.89
N ARG A 158 26.17 -2.99 3.50
CA ARG A 158 27.56 -2.56 3.33
C ARG A 158 28.33 -2.55 4.66
N MET A 159 27.75 -1.97 5.71
CA MET A 159 28.32 -1.96 7.06
C MET A 159 28.63 -3.38 7.55
N ALA A 160 27.69 -4.31 7.37
CA ALA A 160 27.88 -5.71 7.75
C ALA A 160 29.01 -6.38 6.94
N LYS A 161 29.08 -6.12 5.64
CA LYS A 161 30.15 -6.62 4.75
C LYS A 161 31.52 -6.10 5.14
N GLU A 162 31.61 -4.87 5.65
CA GLU A 162 32.83 -4.23 6.13
C GLU A 162 33.23 -4.69 7.54
N GLY A 163 32.42 -5.56 8.16
CA GLY A 163 32.67 -6.10 9.50
C GLY A 163 32.20 -5.24 10.65
N GLN A 164 31.38 -4.22 10.37
CA GLN A 164 30.79 -3.39 11.41
C GLN A 164 29.69 -4.16 12.14
N THR A 165 29.68 -4.09 13.47
CA THR A 165 28.60 -4.67 14.27
C THR A 165 27.36 -3.81 14.16
N LEU A 166 26.24 -4.41 13.70
CA LEU A 166 24.96 -3.74 13.57
C LEU A 166 24.24 -3.76 14.94
N THR A 167 24.51 -2.78 15.75
CA THR A 167 23.77 -2.56 17.02
C THR A 167 22.56 -1.67 16.78
N ALA A 168 21.63 -1.62 17.75
CA ALA A 168 20.45 -0.75 17.67
C ALA A 168 20.85 0.74 17.51
N GLU A 169 21.94 1.16 18.14
CA GLU A 169 22.46 2.52 18.04
C GLU A 169 22.98 2.84 16.65
N VAL A 170 23.72 1.91 16.03
CA VAL A 170 24.24 2.05 14.67
C VAL A 170 23.09 2.13 13.67
N LEU A 171 22.13 1.23 13.77
CA LEU A 171 20.96 1.21 12.90
C LEU A 171 20.11 2.48 13.03
N SER A 172 19.85 2.91 14.27
CA SER A 172 19.07 4.12 14.54
C SER A 172 19.78 5.39 14.06
N ALA A 173 21.10 5.47 14.20
CA ALA A 173 21.88 6.58 13.69
C ALA A 173 21.82 6.70 12.15
N GLU A 174 21.94 5.57 11.45
CA GLU A 174 21.84 5.54 9.99
C GLU A 174 20.41 5.87 9.53
N TYR A 175 19.39 5.30 10.19
CA TYR A 175 18.00 5.58 9.85
C TYR A 175 17.63 7.05 10.07
N ARG A 176 18.12 7.66 11.16
CA ARG A 176 17.96 9.09 11.43
C ARG A 176 18.63 9.94 10.35
N ARG A 177 19.87 9.62 9.98
CA ARG A 177 20.61 10.32 8.92
C ARG A 177 19.83 10.34 7.61
N LEU A 178 19.24 9.21 7.24
CA LEU A 178 18.43 9.11 6.04
C LEU A 178 17.16 9.96 6.15
N ASN A 179 16.45 9.93 7.27
CA ASN A 179 15.29 10.79 7.49
C ASN A 179 15.66 12.28 7.34
N GLU A 180 16.76 12.74 7.96
CA GLU A 180 17.24 14.11 7.82
C GLU A 180 17.55 14.47 6.36
N MET A 181 18.15 13.56 5.61
CA MET A 181 18.47 13.76 4.20
C MET A 181 17.24 13.82 3.29
N TYR A 182 16.27 12.90 3.49
CA TYR A 182 15.10 12.78 2.61
C TYR A 182 14.03 13.84 2.91
N PHE A 183 13.88 14.26 4.16
CA PHE A 183 12.90 15.28 4.54
C PHE A 183 13.45 16.71 4.51
N GLY A 184 14.77 16.85 4.48
CA GLY A 184 15.44 18.13 4.32
C GLY A 184 15.54 18.97 5.62
N PRO A 185 16.25 20.11 5.55
CA PRO A 185 16.65 20.89 6.71
C PRO A 185 15.51 21.66 7.37
N ASP A 186 14.40 21.84 6.70
CA ASP A 186 13.23 22.57 7.22
C ASP A 186 12.28 21.67 8.04
N MET A 187 12.52 20.36 8.05
CA MET A 187 11.74 19.40 8.81
C MET A 187 12.34 19.15 10.20
N VAL A 188 11.52 19.28 11.22
CA VAL A 188 11.89 18.83 12.57
C VAL A 188 11.76 17.31 12.62
N ILE A 189 12.87 16.64 12.82
CA ILE A 189 12.94 15.18 12.94
C ILE A 189 12.86 14.80 14.42
N ASP A 190 11.78 14.11 14.79
CA ASP A 190 11.60 13.59 16.14
C ASP A 190 12.60 12.45 16.42
N GLU A 191 13.00 12.31 17.69
CA GLU A 191 13.98 11.27 18.08
C GLU A 191 13.42 9.86 17.86
N GLU A 192 12.13 9.68 18.07
CA GLU A 192 11.43 8.40 17.94
C GLU A 192 11.46 7.84 16.52
N ILE A 193 11.50 8.70 15.49
CA ILE A 193 11.54 8.23 14.09
C ILE A 193 12.81 7.41 13.82
N ALA A 194 13.89 7.68 14.55
CA ALA A 194 15.12 6.91 14.42
C ALA A 194 14.96 5.42 14.77
N LEU A 195 13.91 5.07 15.51
CA LEU A 195 13.59 3.70 15.91
C LEU A 195 12.57 3.01 14.97
N GLU A 196 12.05 3.72 13.99
CA GLU A 196 10.99 3.19 13.11
C GLU A 196 11.42 1.90 12.40
N TRP A 197 12.68 1.76 12.01
CA TRP A 197 13.21 0.55 11.38
C TRP A 197 12.92 -0.71 12.19
N ALA A 198 12.86 -0.61 13.53
CA ALA A 198 12.70 -1.76 14.41
C ALA A 198 11.31 -2.42 14.31
N ARG A 199 10.28 -1.68 13.86
CA ARG A 199 8.93 -2.21 13.67
C ARG A 199 8.68 -2.78 12.28
N ILE A 200 9.64 -2.63 11.36
CA ILE A 200 9.50 -3.03 9.96
C ILE A 200 10.03 -4.46 9.78
N PRO A 201 9.16 -5.48 9.66
CA PRO A 201 9.58 -6.89 9.61
C PRO A 201 10.49 -7.19 8.42
N HIS A 202 10.33 -6.46 7.31
CA HIS A 202 11.04 -6.67 6.05
C HIS A 202 12.56 -6.53 6.21
N PHE A 203 13.03 -5.66 7.08
CA PHE A 203 14.46 -5.53 7.36
C PHE A 203 15.08 -6.74 8.08
N TYR A 204 14.25 -7.64 8.61
CA TYR A 204 14.70 -8.81 9.35
C TYR A 204 14.69 -10.11 8.54
N TYR A 205 13.74 -10.24 7.60
CA TYR A 205 13.56 -11.51 6.90
C TYR A 205 13.21 -11.41 5.41
N ASN A 206 12.99 -10.21 4.90
CA ASN A 206 12.64 -9.98 3.50
C ASN A 206 13.57 -8.94 2.88
N CYS A 207 14.16 -9.26 1.74
CA CYS A 207 15.05 -8.34 1.05
C CYS A 207 14.27 -7.28 0.23
N LEU A 208 15.01 -6.26 -0.24
CA LEU A 208 14.61 -5.15 -1.11
C LEU A 208 13.55 -5.41 -2.20
N LEU A 209 13.43 -6.66 -2.67
CA LEU A 209 12.48 -7.04 -3.71
C LEU A 209 11.00 -6.81 -3.35
N TYR A 210 10.71 -6.64 -2.06
CA TYR A 210 9.35 -6.51 -1.54
C TYR A 210 9.06 -5.14 -0.94
N THR A 211 9.91 -4.15 -1.16
CA THR A 211 9.75 -2.82 -0.55
C THR A 211 8.55 -2.05 -1.06
N SER A 212 8.10 -2.29 -2.28
CA SER A 212 6.88 -1.65 -2.81
C SER A 212 5.61 -2.15 -2.12
N ASP A 213 5.52 -3.46 -1.90
CA ASP A 213 4.39 -4.08 -1.18
C ASP A 213 4.42 -3.77 0.32
N ALA A 214 5.63 -3.65 0.88
CA ALA A 214 5.83 -3.19 2.25
C ALA A 214 5.33 -1.75 2.50
N ALA A 215 5.16 -0.94 1.48
CA ALA A 215 4.63 0.42 1.62
C ALA A 215 3.22 0.42 2.20
N ASP A 216 2.40 -0.53 1.82
CA ASP A 216 1.02 -0.61 2.27
C ASP A 216 0.88 -1.13 3.69
N ASP A 217 1.69 -2.10 4.08
CA ASP A 217 1.72 -2.64 5.45
C ASP A 217 2.27 -1.63 6.47
N LEU A 218 3.00 -0.60 6.04
CA LEU A 218 3.74 0.30 6.91
C LEU A 218 3.15 1.70 7.07
N THR A 219 2.26 2.10 6.17
CA THR A 219 1.65 3.44 6.20
C THR A 219 0.37 3.49 7.03
N ARG A 220 -0.07 2.39 7.61
CA ARG A 220 -1.36 2.24 8.31
C ARG A 220 -1.26 1.85 9.76
#